data_6fc203dafb4f0fbea893e78aafd55ab6
#
_entry.id   6fc203dafb4f0fbea893e78aafd55ab6
#
_cell.length_a   1.000
_cell.length_b   1.000
_cell.length_c   1.000
_cell.angle_alpha   90.00
_cell.angle_beta   90.00
_cell.angle_gamma   90.00
#
_symmetry.space_group_name_H-M   'P 1'
#
loop_
_entity.id
_entity.type
_entity.pdbx_description
1 polymer ?
#
loop_
_entity_poly.entity_id
_entity_poly.type
_entity_poly.pdbx_seq_one_letter_code
_entity_poly.pdbx_strand_id
1 'polypeptide(L)'
;MMAPKAEELKPIPLPAPQTEGGKPLMQALNQRRTIRNLKPGKLPDQVLANLLWAGFGINRPESGHRTAPSAMNSQEVDLYVALPEGLYLYEAKPHQLQPVLAKDLRAKTSGQPFATNAAVVLIYVADLPRLTKAKPEQRGFYAAIDTGCISQNIYLCCASEGLATVVYDLDRPPLAAAMKLRPEQRIILAQAVGYPNN
;
A
#
# COMPACT_ATOMS: atom_id res chain seq x y z
N MET A 1 35.98 16.32 5.11
CA MET A 1 34.92 16.08 4.11
C MET A 1 33.62 15.86 4.86
N MET A 2 32.72 16.83 4.87
CA MET A 2 31.38 16.67 5.48
C MET A 2 30.58 15.69 4.62
N ALA A 3 30.02 14.65 5.24
CA ALA A 3 29.05 13.78 4.58
C ALA A 3 27.89 14.63 4.02
N PRO A 4 27.39 14.35 2.81
CA PRO A 4 26.24 15.07 2.29
C PRO A 4 25.09 14.90 3.26
N LYS A 5 24.48 16.04 3.64
CA LYS A 5 23.28 16.11 4.47
C LYS A 5 22.22 15.27 3.75
N ALA A 6 21.70 14.21 4.39
CA ALA A 6 20.57 13.46 3.85
C ALA A 6 19.45 14.46 3.54
N GLU A 7 19.02 14.53 2.28
CA GLU A 7 17.88 15.36 1.91
C GLU A 7 16.69 14.91 2.74
N GLU A 8 16.11 15.84 3.47
CA GLU A 8 14.93 15.59 4.28
C GLU A 8 13.76 15.30 3.34
N LEU A 9 13.17 14.12 3.43
CA LEU A 9 11.98 13.78 2.64
C LEU A 9 10.87 14.78 2.92
N LYS A 10 10.21 15.24 1.85
CA LYS A 10 9.05 16.13 1.94
C LYS A 10 7.76 15.36 1.66
N PRO A 11 6.61 15.83 2.16
CA PRO A 11 5.32 15.31 1.75
C PRO A 11 5.15 15.40 0.23
N ILE A 12 4.59 14.37 -0.38
CA ILE A 12 4.30 14.31 -1.81
C ILE A 12 2.79 14.45 -1.98
N PRO A 13 2.27 15.61 -2.41
CA PRO A 13 0.87 15.74 -2.78
C PRO A 13 0.61 14.88 -4.01
N LEU A 14 -0.47 14.09 -3.96
CA LEU A 14 -0.88 13.27 -5.08
C LEU A 14 -1.91 14.02 -5.94
N PRO A 15 -1.89 13.86 -7.27
CA PRO A 15 -2.96 14.39 -8.10
C PRO A 15 -4.31 13.77 -7.73
N ALA A 16 -5.40 14.48 -7.99
CA ALA A 16 -6.74 13.97 -7.77
C ALA A 16 -6.94 12.63 -8.48
N PRO A 17 -7.54 11.61 -7.83
CA PRO A 17 -7.73 10.32 -8.45
C PRO A 17 -8.70 10.41 -9.63
N GLN A 18 -8.39 9.71 -10.70
CA GLN A 18 -9.30 9.53 -11.83
C GLN A 18 -10.28 8.41 -11.49
N THR A 19 -11.51 8.76 -11.23
CA THR A 19 -12.55 7.82 -10.78
C THR A 19 -13.41 7.28 -11.91
N GLU A 20 -13.21 7.80 -13.13
CA GLU A 20 -13.90 7.35 -14.33
C GLU A 20 -12.91 6.71 -15.32
N GLY A 21 -13.38 5.71 -16.07
CA GLY A 21 -12.54 5.00 -17.04
C GLY A 21 -12.04 3.65 -16.53
N GLY A 22 -10.90 3.21 -17.07
CA GLY A 22 -10.37 1.88 -16.82
C GLY A 22 -11.16 0.77 -17.54
N LYS A 23 -10.83 -0.50 -17.24
CA LYS A 23 -11.55 -1.65 -17.79
C LYS A 23 -12.85 -1.91 -17.03
N PRO A 24 -13.91 -2.39 -17.72
CA PRO A 24 -15.10 -2.87 -17.03
C PRO A 24 -14.76 -3.88 -15.95
N LEU A 25 -15.46 -3.84 -14.82
CA LEU A 25 -15.16 -4.66 -13.63
C LEU A 25 -15.01 -6.16 -13.98
N MET A 26 -15.93 -6.72 -14.79
CA MET A 26 -15.89 -8.13 -15.15
C MET A 26 -14.66 -8.47 -16.00
N GLN A 27 -14.17 -7.53 -16.80
CA GLN A 27 -12.94 -7.69 -17.56
C GLN A 27 -11.71 -7.63 -16.64
N ALA A 28 -11.69 -6.71 -15.69
CA ALA A 28 -10.62 -6.63 -14.67
C ALA A 28 -10.56 -7.91 -13.83
N LEU A 29 -11.69 -8.44 -13.38
CA LEU A 29 -11.79 -9.71 -12.66
C LEU A 29 -11.25 -10.89 -13.49
N ASN A 30 -11.62 -10.98 -14.76
CA ASN A 30 -11.16 -12.03 -15.68
C ASN A 30 -9.64 -11.96 -15.94
N GLN A 31 -9.06 -10.77 -15.96
CA GLN A 31 -7.63 -10.54 -16.23
C GLN A 31 -6.77 -10.53 -14.98
N ARG A 32 -7.36 -10.35 -13.78
CA ARG A 32 -6.64 -10.31 -12.52
C ARG A 32 -5.82 -11.58 -12.27
N ARG A 33 -4.54 -11.44 -12.10
CA ARG A 33 -3.61 -12.54 -11.78
C ARG A 33 -2.43 -12.03 -10.97
N THR A 34 -1.75 -12.91 -10.26
CA THR A 34 -0.48 -12.63 -9.63
C THR A 34 0.64 -12.67 -10.66
N ILE A 35 1.41 -11.58 -10.78
CA ILE A 35 2.57 -11.48 -11.67
C ILE A 35 3.78 -11.10 -10.82
N ARG A 36 4.80 -11.96 -10.81
CA ARG A 36 6.03 -11.77 -10.03
C ARG A 36 7.20 -11.28 -10.88
N ASN A 37 7.10 -11.39 -12.20
CA ASN A 37 8.15 -10.90 -13.10
C ASN A 37 7.92 -9.41 -13.35
N LEU A 38 8.54 -8.58 -12.51
CA LEU A 38 8.47 -7.12 -12.55
C LEU A 38 9.75 -6.56 -13.15
N LYS A 39 9.64 -5.59 -14.05
CA LYS A 39 10.78 -4.78 -14.49
C LYS A 39 10.90 -3.52 -13.64
N PRO A 40 12.12 -3.05 -13.39
CA PRO A 40 12.35 -1.77 -12.72
C PRO A 40 11.69 -0.61 -13.48
N GLY A 41 11.21 0.36 -12.73
CA GLY A 41 10.58 1.56 -13.28
C GLY A 41 9.82 2.32 -12.21
N LYS A 42 9.57 3.61 -12.44
CA LYS A 42 8.74 4.45 -11.59
C LYS A 42 7.32 4.49 -12.16
N LEU A 43 6.30 4.44 -11.29
CA LEU A 43 4.93 4.75 -11.70
C LEU A 43 4.78 6.28 -11.88
N PRO A 44 4.06 6.75 -12.91
CA PRO A 44 3.62 8.13 -12.98
C PRO A 44 2.81 8.49 -11.73
N ASP A 45 2.91 9.73 -11.28
CA ASP A 45 2.24 10.18 -10.05
C ASP A 45 0.72 9.98 -10.12
N GLN A 46 0.10 10.15 -11.29
CA GLN A 46 -1.33 9.90 -11.49
C GLN A 46 -1.69 8.41 -11.32
N VAL A 47 -0.85 7.50 -11.81
CA VAL A 47 -1.07 6.06 -11.67
C VAL A 47 -0.92 5.64 -10.20
N LEU A 48 0.08 6.18 -9.50
CA LEU A 48 0.25 5.96 -8.07
C LEU A 48 -0.93 6.51 -7.26
N ALA A 49 -1.42 7.71 -7.60
CA ALA A 49 -2.59 8.33 -6.97
C ALA A 49 -3.84 7.46 -7.14
N ASN A 50 -4.12 7.02 -8.37
CA ASN A 50 -5.25 6.15 -8.69
C ASN A 50 -5.15 4.81 -7.93
N LEU A 51 -3.95 4.20 -7.88
CA LEU A 51 -3.68 2.94 -7.19
C LEU A 51 -3.98 3.04 -5.69
N LEU A 52 -3.46 4.08 -5.04
CA LEU A 52 -3.64 4.28 -3.59
C LEU A 52 -5.08 4.60 -3.25
N TRP A 53 -5.74 5.43 -4.07
CA TRP A 53 -7.16 5.72 -3.89
C TRP A 53 -8.01 4.46 -4.10
N ALA A 54 -7.76 3.69 -5.15
CA ALA A 54 -8.49 2.45 -5.39
C ALA A 54 -8.34 1.47 -4.22
N GLY A 55 -7.15 1.35 -3.66
CA GLY A 55 -6.89 0.50 -2.50
C GLY A 55 -7.64 0.92 -1.25
N PHE A 56 -7.45 2.15 -0.80
CA PHE A 56 -7.98 2.61 0.50
C PHE A 56 -8.23 4.12 0.56
N GLY A 57 -8.57 4.74 -0.58
CA GLY A 57 -8.95 6.15 -0.64
C GLY A 57 -10.33 6.43 -0.05
N ILE A 58 -10.66 7.70 0.14
CA ILE A 58 -11.99 8.14 0.56
C ILE A 58 -12.85 8.29 -0.69
N ASN A 59 -13.94 7.54 -0.77
CA ASN A 59 -14.93 7.63 -1.86
C ASN A 59 -16.26 8.26 -1.42
N ARG A 60 -16.41 8.56 -0.14
CA ARG A 60 -17.57 9.24 0.47
C ARG A 60 -17.04 10.34 1.40
N PRO A 61 -16.70 11.53 0.83
CA PRO A 61 -16.03 12.61 1.57
C PRO A 61 -16.82 13.08 2.80
N GLU A 62 -18.14 13.12 2.73
CA GLU A 62 -19.05 13.55 3.79
C GLU A 62 -18.99 12.67 5.05
N SER A 63 -18.68 11.38 4.88
CA SER A 63 -18.62 10.41 5.98
C SER A 63 -17.20 9.88 6.24
N GLY A 64 -16.25 10.17 5.36
CA GLY A 64 -14.88 9.65 5.42
C GLY A 64 -14.76 8.15 5.14
N HIS A 65 -15.83 7.52 4.60
CA HIS A 65 -15.77 6.10 4.25
C HIS A 65 -14.86 5.85 3.04
N ARG A 66 -14.33 4.63 2.99
CA ARG A 66 -13.26 4.23 2.08
C ARG A 66 -13.75 3.39 0.91
N THR A 67 -12.89 3.24 -0.09
CA THR A 67 -13.09 2.33 -1.23
C THR A 67 -13.12 0.86 -0.81
N ALA A 68 -12.35 0.48 0.20
CA ALA A 68 -12.45 -0.84 0.84
C ALA A 68 -13.25 -0.75 2.15
N PRO A 69 -14.06 -1.77 2.47
CA PRO A 69 -14.69 -1.86 3.79
C PRO A 69 -13.67 -2.13 4.87
N SER A 70 -14.03 -1.84 6.12
CA SER A 70 -13.32 -2.34 7.30
C SER A 70 -14.32 -2.77 8.37
N ALA A 71 -13.94 -3.74 9.19
CA ALA A 71 -14.77 -4.23 10.28
C ALA A 71 -15.21 -3.06 11.18
N MET A 72 -16.54 -2.92 11.36
CA MET A 72 -17.12 -1.85 12.19
C MET A 72 -16.68 -0.42 11.78
N ASN A 73 -16.25 -0.24 10.54
CA ASN A 73 -15.66 1.00 10.01
C ASN A 73 -14.46 1.50 10.85
N SER A 74 -13.66 0.58 11.36
CA SER A 74 -12.52 0.91 12.23
C SER A 74 -11.36 1.57 11.49
N GLN A 75 -11.24 1.33 10.18
CA GLN A 75 -10.21 1.87 9.29
C GLN A 75 -8.80 1.74 9.91
N GLU A 76 -8.54 0.62 10.56
CA GLU A 76 -7.34 0.37 11.35
C GLU A 76 -6.10 0.11 10.50
N VAL A 77 -6.25 -0.20 9.20
CA VAL A 77 -5.13 -0.48 8.32
C VAL A 77 -4.52 0.81 7.80
N ASP A 78 -3.26 1.03 8.12
CA ASP A 78 -2.42 2.06 7.53
C ASP A 78 -1.69 1.51 6.30
N LEU A 79 -1.71 2.26 5.20
CA LEU A 79 -1.06 1.88 3.96
C LEU A 79 0.29 2.61 3.87
N TYR A 80 1.38 1.89 4.18
CA TYR A 80 2.72 2.40 3.99
C TYR A 80 3.18 2.13 2.55
N VAL A 81 3.87 3.10 1.99
CA VAL A 81 4.29 3.14 0.58
C VAL A 81 5.81 3.22 0.53
N ALA A 82 6.45 2.10 0.23
CA ALA A 82 7.90 2.04 0.05
C ALA A 82 8.25 2.32 -1.42
N LEU A 83 8.95 3.43 -1.62
CA LEU A 83 9.49 3.91 -2.90
C LEU A 83 11.02 3.84 -2.87
N PRO A 84 11.72 3.98 -4.02
CA PRO A 84 13.18 4.07 -4.05
C PRO A 84 13.74 5.18 -3.15
N GLU A 85 13.03 6.30 -3.06
CA GLU A 85 13.44 7.48 -2.30
C GLU A 85 13.24 7.31 -0.80
N GLY A 86 12.30 6.47 -0.37
CA GLY A 86 11.99 6.27 1.04
C GLY A 86 10.65 5.61 1.32
N LEU A 87 10.33 5.57 2.60
CA LEU A 87 9.07 5.06 3.12
C LEU A 87 8.15 6.23 3.44
N TYR A 88 6.91 6.11 3.01
CA TYR A 88 5.84 7.09 3.24
C TYR A 88 4.61 6.42 3.84
N LEU A 89 3.77 7.22 4.49
CA LEU A 89 2.42 6.84 4.90
C LEU A 89 1.41 7.50 3.96
N TYR A 90 0.50 6.74 3.39
CA TYR A 90 -0.59 7.30 2.60
C TYR A 90 -1.66 7.90 3.51
N GLU A 91 -1.85 9.20 3.42
CA GLU A 91 -2.91 9.95 4.08
C GLU A 91 -4.06 10.21 3.10
N ALA A 92 -5.14 9.45 3.25
CA ALA A 92 -6.25 9.50 2.29
C ALA A 92 -7.05 10.82 2.33
N LYS A 93 -7.11 11.52 3.47
CA LYS A 93 -7.88 12.76 3.58
C LYS A 93 -7.24 13.92 2.81
N PRO A 94 -5.95 14.24 2.97
CA PRO A 94 -5.26 15.21 2.12
C PRO A 94 -4.83 14.61 0.78
N HIS A 95 -4.99 13.32 0.56
CA HIS A 95 -4.54 12.56 -0.61
C HIS A 95 -3.06 12.82 -0.92
N GLN A 96 -2.20 12.47 0.04
CA GLN A 96 -0.76 12.70 -0.03
C GLN A 96 0.03 11.55 0.57
N LEU A 97 1.33 11.54 0.28
CA LEU A 97 2.31 10.67 0.94
C LEU A 97 3.07 11.47 1.99
N GLN A 98 2.88 11.12 3.27
CA GLN A 98 3.61 11.71 4.38
C GLN A 98 4.92 10.96 4.60
N PRO A 99 6.08 11.62 4.61
CA PRO A 99 7.37 10.96 4.80
C PRO A 99 7.50 10.32 6.18
N VAL A 100 8.04 9.11 6.21
CA VAL A 100 8.30 8.35 7.43
C VAL A 100 9.80 8.11 7.62
N LEU A 101 10.49 7.66 6.56
CA LEU A 101 11.91 7.31 6.64
C LEU A 101 12.58 7.49 5.26
N ALA A 102 13.69 8.24 5.21
CA ALA A 102 14.51 8.43 4.02
C ALA A 102 15.39 7.18 3.75
N LYS A 103 14.73 6.06 3.46
CA LYS A 103 15.40 4.79 3.17
C LYS A 103 14.51 3.88 2.33
N ASP A 104 15.07 3.35 1.24
CA ASP A 104 14.40 2.29 0.48
C ASP A 104 14.29 1.01 1.33
N LEU A 105 13.06 0.61 1.61
CA LEU A 105 12.76 -0.62 2.33
C LEU A 105 12.20 -1.73 1.46
N ARG A 106 12.07 -1.55 0.13
CA ARG A 106 11.48 -2.55 -0.76
C ARG A 106 12.18 -3.89 -0.65
N ALA A 107 13.51 -3.92 -0.73
CA ALA A 107 14.32 -5.12 -0.57
C ALA A 107 14.24 -5.76 0.83
N LYS A 108 13.84 -5.00 1.86
CA LYS A 108 13.64 -5.54 3.21
C LYS A 108 12.31 -6.27 3.37
N THR A 109 11.37 -6.08 2.45
CA THR A 109 10.07 -6.77 2.49
C THR A 109 10.15 -8.19 1.95
N SER A 110 11.12 -8.48 1.07
CA SER A 110 11.38 -9.82 0.53
C SER A 110 12.77 -9.89 -0.11
N GLY A 111 13.45 -11.04 0.02
CA GLY A 111 14.66 -11.35 -0.74
C GLY A 111 14.41 -11.71 -2.21
N GLN A 112 13.16 -11.71 -2.66
CA GLN A 112 12.79 -12.03 -4.03
C GLN A 112 12.96 -10.82 -4.97
N PRO A 113 13.38 -11.02 -6.24
CA PRO A 113 13.58 -9.92 -7.19
C PRO A 113 12.36 -9.03 -7.42
N PHE A 114 11.14 -9.55 -7.29
CA PHE A 114 9.95 -8.75 -7.47
C PHE A 114 9.84 -7.59 -6.46
N ALA A 115 10.39 -7.73 -5.26
CA ALA A 115 10.35 -6.66 -4.27
C ALA A 115 11.29 -5.51 -4.63
N THR A 116 12.51 -5.81 -5.07
CA THR A 116 13.50 -4.79 -5.48
C THR A 116 13.16 -4.15 -6.82
N ASN A 117 12.55 -4.89 -7.74
CA ASN A 117 12.15 -4.42 -9.07
C ASN A 117 10.79 -3.70 -9.07
N ALA A 118 10.01 -3.83 -7.99
CA ALA A 118 8.74 -3.13 -7.89
C ALA A 118 8.93 -1.61 -8.01
N ALA A 119 8.02 -0.94 -8.70
CA ALA A 119 7.94 0.52 -8.68
C ALA A 119 7.58 1.03 -7.28
N VAL A 120 6.71 0.28 -6.60
CA VAL A 120 6.25 0.54 -5.24
C VAL A 120 5.98 -0.78 -4.51
N VAL A 121 6.28 -0.82 -3.21
CA VAL A 121 5.81 -1.88 -2.32
C VAL A 121 4.86 -1.26 -1.30
N LEU A 122 3.63 -1.75 -1.29
CA LEU A 122 2.62 -1.40 -0.29
C LEU A 122 2.80 -2.33 0.91
N ILE A 123 2.90 -1.75 2.11
CA ILE A 123 3.03 -2.51 3.36
C ILE A 123 1.78 -2.20 4.18
N TYR A 124 0.99 -3.22 4.45
CA TYR A 124 -0.26 -3.11 5.21
C TYR A 124 0.03 -3.25 6.70
N VAL A 125 -0.20 -2.20 7.46
CA VAL A 125 0.06 -2.15 8.90
C VAL A 125 -1.26 -1.90 9.63
N ALA A 126 -1.69 -2.84 10.44
CA ALA A 126 -2.87 -2.67 11.29
C ALA A 126 -2.48 -2.00 12.61
N ASP A 127 -3.17 -0.92 12.95
CA ASP A 127 -3.16 -0.28 14.26
C ASP A 127 -4.30 -0.89 15.11
N LEU A 128 -4.00 -2.01 15.77
CA LEU A 128 -5.00 -2.84 16.43
C LEU A 128 -5.86 -2.11 17.48
N PRO A 129 -5.38 -1.11 18.24
CA PRO A 129 -6.21 -0.28 19.11
C PRO A 129 -7.39 0.42 18.43
N ARG A 130 -7.32 0.71 17.12
CA ARG A 130 -8.45 1.32 16.40
C ARG A 130 -9.68 0.40 16.29
N LEU A 131 -9.49 -0.91 16.42
CA LEU A 131 -10.58 -1.90 16.49
C LEU A 131 -11.24 -1.89 17.88
N THR A 132 -11.76 -0.73 18.30
CA THR A 132 -12.28 -0.51 19.66
C THR A 132 -13.49 -1.37 19.99
N LYS A 133 -14.31 -1.71 19.00
CA LYS A 133 -15.55 -2.53 19.15
C LYS A 133 -15.30 -4.04 19.04
N ALA A 134 -14.08 -4.45 18.63
CA ALA A 134 -13.71 -5.84 18.55
C ALA A 134 -13.03 -6.32 19.83
N LYS A 135 -13.31 -7.57 20.22
CA LYS A 135 -12.56 -8.22 21.31
C LYS A 135 -11.09 -8.32 20.94
N PRO A 136 -10.15 -8.18 21.89
CA PRO A 136 -8.72 -8.19 21.62
C PRO A 136 -8.25 -9.39 20.80
N GLU A 137 -8.75 -10.58 21.09
CA GLU A 137 -8.42 -11.84 20.40
C GLU A 137 -8.89 -11.89 18.94
N GLN A 138 -9.90 -11.10 18.57
CA GLN A 138 -10.47 -11.03 17.22
C GLN A 138 -9.82 -9.95 16.33
N ARG A 139 -9.10 -9.00 16.93
CA ARG A 139 -8.56 -7.85 16.19
C ARG A 139 -7.63 -8.25 15.05
N GLY A 140 -6.77 -9.24 15.29
CA GLY A 140 -5.86 -9.75 14.25
C GLY A 140 -6.59 -10.41 13.08
N PHE A 141 -7.71 -11.09 13.36
CA PHE A 141 -8.56 -11.71 12.34
C PHE A 141 -9.23 -10.65 11.46
N TYR A 142 -9.86 -9.62 12.06
CA TYR A 142 -10.49 -8.54 11.30
C TYR A 142 -9.46 -7.76 10.47
N ALA A 143 -8.32 -7.41 11.06
CA ALA A 143 -7.26 -6.72 10.34
C ALA A 143 -6.75 -7.49 9.11
N ALA A 144 -6.69 -8.83 9.19
CA ALA A 144 -6.31 -9.66 8.05
C ALA A 144 -7.38 -9.66 6.94
N ILE A 145 -8.66 -9.72 7.31
CA ILE A 145 -9.80 -9.64 6.36
C ILE A 145 -9.81 -8.28 5.66
N ASP A 146 -9.72 -7.20 6.43
CA ASP A 146 -9.77 -5.83 5.92
C ASP A 146 -8.57 -5.55 4.99
N THR A 147 -7.39 -6.04 5.35
CA THR A 147 -6.21 -6.03 4.47
C THR A 147 -6.47 -6.78 3.15
N GLY A 148 -7.15 -7.93 3.20
CA GLY A 148 -7.54 -8.68 2.00
C GLY A 148 -8.45 -7.88 1.07
N CYS A 149 -9.40 -7.12 1.62
CA CYS A 149 -10.27 -6.24 0.84
C CYS A 149 -9.47 -5.14 0.13
N ILE A 150 -8.54 -4.49 0.84
CA ILE A 150 -7.67 -3.46 0.28
C ILE A 150 -6.78 -4.05 -0.82
N SER A 151 -6.14 -5.18 -0.54
CA SER A 151 -5.25 -5.87 -1.48
C SER A 151 -5.98 -6.28 -2.76
N GLN A 152 -7.22 -6.75 -2.66
CA GLN A 152 -8.02 -7.11 -3.84
C GLN A 152 -8.36 -5.88 -4.70
N ASN A 153 -8.67 -4.74 -4.10
CA ASN A 153 -8.85 -3.49 -4.85
C ASN A 153 -7.59 -3.12 -5.63
N ILE A 154 -6.41 -3.24 -5.01
CA ILE A 154 -5.11 -3.03 -5.68
C ILE A 154 -4.94 -4.00 -6.85
N TYR A 155 -5.26 -5.29 -6.68
CA TYR A 155 -5.21 -6.27 -7.76
C TYR A 155 -6.09 -5.89 -8.95
N LEU A 156 -7.32 -5.46 -8.69
CA LEU A 156 -8.27 -5.06 -9.73
C LEU A 156 -7.82 -3.79 -10.46
N CYS A 157 -7.33 -2.80 -9.71
CA CYS A 157 -6.73 -1.60 -10.27
C CYS A 157 -5.54 -1.95 -11.18
N CYS A 158 -4.62 -2.80 -10.71
CA CYS A 158 -3.49 -3.26 -11.53
C CYS A 158 -3.93 -3.99 -12.79
N ALA A 159 -4.96 -4.85 -12.71
CA ALA A 159 -5.49 -5.53 -13.88
C ALA A 159 -6.14 -4.57 -14.89
N SER A 160 -6.78 -3.50 -14.38
CA SER A 160 -7.34 -2.43 -15.21
C SER A 160 -6.25 -1.63 -15.93
N GLU A 161 -5.21 -1.26 -15.20
CA GLU A 161 -4.14 -0.37 -15.67
C GLU A 161 -3.00 -1.11 -16.41
N GLY A 162 -3.06 -2.45 -16.53
CA GLY A 162 -1.99 -3.24 -17.16
C GLY A 162 -0.72 -3.33 -16.31
N LEU A 163 -0.84 -3.15 -14.99
CA LEU A 163 0.25 -3.31 -14.04
C LEU A 163 0.37 -4.76 -13.56
N ALA A 164 1.57 -5.11 -13.13
CA ALA A 164 1.87 -6.36 -12.46
C ALA A 164 1.84 -6.17 -10.95
N THR A 165 1.30 -7.16 -10.23
CA THR A 165 1.27 -7.12 -8.78
C THR A 165 1.29 -8.51 -8.15
N VAL A 166 1.85 -8.59 -6.94
CA VAL A 166 1.87 -9.77 -6.09
C VAL A 166 1.74 -9.38 -4.63
N VAL A 167 0.77 -9.97 -3.92
CA VAL A 167 0.70 -9.93 -2.46
C VAL A 167 1.53 -11.09 -1.90
N TYR A 168 2.22 -10.86 -0.79
CA TYR A 168 3.11 -11.86 -0.19
C TYR A 168 3.26 -11.69 1.32
N ASP A 169 3.62 -12.78 1.97
CA ASP A 169 4.04 -12.83 3.37
C ASP A 169 5.50 -12.43 3.52
N LEU A 170 5.90 -11.97 4.71
CA LEU A 170 7.20 -11.38 4.96
C LEU A 170 7.68 -11.62 6.40
N ASP A 171 8.98 -11.47 6.62
CA ASP A 171 9.57 -11.45 7.96
C ASP A 171 9.27 -10.11 8.65
N ARG A 172 8.32 -10.12 9.59
CA ARG A 172 7.77 -8.92 10.23
C ARG A 172 8.72 -8.22 11.20
N PRO A 173 9.41 -8.94 12.12
CA PRO A 173 10.19 -8.29 13.19
C PRO A 173 11.26 -7.33 12.67
N PRO A 174 12.15 -7.72 11.72
CA PRO A 174 13.19 -6.81 11.24
C PRO A 174 12.63 -5.63 10.44
N LEU A 175 11.49 -5.81 9.75
CA LEU A 175 10.86 -4.73 9.03
C LEU A 175 10.16 -3.76 9.98
N ALA A 176 9.42 -4.26 10.98
CA ALA A 176 8.75 -3.44 11.99
C ALA A 176 9.75 -2.57 12.76
N ALA A 177 10.91 -3.15 13.14
CA ALA A 177 11.99 -2.40 13.77
C ALA A 177 12.56 -1.30 12.85
N ALA A 178 12.77 -1.61 11.55
CA ALA A 178 13.25 -0.64 10.58
C ALA A 178 12.26 0.50 10.34
N MET A 179 10.96 0.21 10.37
CA MET A 179 9.86 1.18 10.25
C MET A 179 9.59 1.94 11.56
N LYS A 180 10.18 1.53 12.68
CA LYS A 180 9.94 2.07 14.04
C LYS A 180 8.46 2.00 14.43
N LEU A 181 7.81 0.89 14.12
CA LEU A 181 6.41 0.67 14.47
C LEU A 181 6.23 0.54 15.99
N ARG A 182 5.07 0.99 16.48
CA ARG A 182 4.67 0.79 17.87
C ARG A 182 4.33 -0.69 18.13
N PRO A 183 4.42 -1.19 19.38
CA PRO A 183 4.12 -2.60 19.70
C PRO A 183 2.71 -3.05 19.29
N GLU A 184 1.74 -2.13 19.29
CA GLU A 184 0.34 -2.38 18.94
C GLU A 184 0.10 -2.39 17.42
N GLN A 185 1.04 -1.88 16.64
CA GLN A 185 0.99 -1.92 15.18
C GLN A 185 1.54 -3.24 14.67
N ARG A 186 0.79 -3.88 13.77
CA ARG A 186 1.15 -5.18 13.20
C ARG A 186 1.20 -5.11 11.69
N ILE A 187 2.34 -5.47 11.11
CA ILE A 187 2.43 -5.71 9.66
C ILE A 187 1.61 -6.96 9.34
N ILE A 188 0.67 -6.85 8.42
CA ILE A 188 -0.18 -7.97 7.98
C ILE A 188 0.46 -8.65 6.78
N LEU A 189 0.61 -7.93 5.67
CA LEU A 189 1.17 -8.41 4.40
C LEU A 189 1.91 -7.27 3.71
N ALA A 190 2.60 -7.60 2.60
CA ALA A 190 3.07 -6.60 1.64
C ALA A 190 2.58 -6.94 0.24
N GLN A 191 2.53 -5.94 -0.65
CA GLN A 191 2.13 -6.10 -2.03
C GLN A 191 3.03 -5.27 -2.94
N ALA A 192 3.76 -5.94 -3.82
CA ALA A 192 4.61 -5.30 -4.81
C ALA A 192 3.78 -4.93 -6.04
N VAL A 193 3.99 -3.74 -6.58
CA VAL A 193 3.34 -3.23 -7.80
C VAL A 193 4.38 -2.61 -8.72
N GLY A 194 4.25 -2.86 -10.01
CA GLY A 194 5.14 -2.31 -11.04
C GLY A 194 4.70 -2.73 -12.44
N TYR A 195 5.59 -2.56 -13.40
CA TYR A 195 5.31 -2.99 -14.77
C TYR A 195 5.66 -4.47 -14.97
N PRO A 196 4.86 -5.22 -15.75
CA PRO A 196 5.22 -6.58 -16.12
C PRO A 196 6.50 -6.58 -16.97
N ASN A 197 7.36 -7.55 -16.72
CA ASN A 197 8.51 -7.85 -17.56
C ASN A 197 8.10 -9.02 -18.48
N ASN A 198 7.73 -8.69 -19.70
CA ASN A 198 7.28 -9.65 -20.71
C ASN A 198 8.45 -10.46 -21.27
#